data_15e005bdae76fc606cfacde10cc9fa8f
#
_entry.id   15e005bdae76fc606cfacde10cc9fa8f
#
_cell.length_a   1.000
_cell.length_b   1.000
_cell.length_c   1.000
_cell.angle_alpha   90.00
_cell.angle_beta   90.00
_cell.angle_gamma   90.00
#
_symmetry.space_group_name_H-M   'P 1'
#
loop_
_entity.id
_entity.type
_entity.pdbx_description
1 polymer ?
#
loop_
_entity_poly.entity_id
_entity_poly.type
_entity_poly.pdbx_seq_one_letter_code
_entity_poly.pdbx_strand_id
1 'polypeptide(L)'
;VTTSTIVVPLAAEHADEVVAIYQAGIDEGNATFETTAPTWAEFDAAKLPEHRFAAVDGTGRVLGWVAVTKVSDRCAYAGVVEHSVYVHPGARGRGVASALLKALVDSTEGAGIWTIQSGIFPENAASLAVHARAGFRVIGTRERVGRHRGVWRDTVLVERRSPHIH
;
A
#
# COMPACT_ATOMS: atom_id res chain seq x y z
N VAL A 1 27.33 -7.08 4.36
CA VAL A 1 26.51 -8.04 3.62
C VAL A 1 25.20 -7.34 3.24
N THR A 2 25.04 -7.06 1.98
CA THR A 2 23.81 -6.48 1.46
C THR A 2 22.70 -7.54 1.55
N THR A 3 21.76 -7.37 2.46
CA THR A 3 20.60 -8.28 2.53
C THR A 3 19.72 -8.01 1.32
N SER A 4 19.64 -8.94 0.38
CA SER A 4 18.80 -8.80 -0.80
C SER A 4 17.33 -8.87 -0.43
N THR A 5 16.54 -7.96 -1.00
CA THR A 5 15.09 -7.93 -0.85
C THR A 5 14.47 -8.67 -2.04
N ILE A 6 13.57 -9.59 -1.76
CA ILE A 6 12.80 -10.34 -2.77
C ILE A 6 11.32 -10.06 -2.54
N VAL A 7 10.58 -9.79 -3.62
CA VAL A 7 9.13 -9.62 -3.55
C VAL A 7 8.46 -10.95 -3.95
N VAL A 8 7.59 -11.43 -3.09
CA VAL A 8 6.86 -12.70 -3.26
C VAL A 8 5.36 -12.47 -3.09
N PRO A 9 4.49 -13.34 -3.63
CA PRO A 9 3.07 -13.27 -3.33
C PRO A 9 2.83 -13.37 -1.83
N LEU A 10 1.96 -12.51 -1.31
CA LEU A 10 1.61 -12.49 0.11
C LEU A 10 0.74 -13.70 0.43
N ALA A 11 1.17 -14.50 1.40
CA ALA A 11 0.50 -15.74 1.79
C ALA A 11 0.25 -15.78 3.31
N ALA A 12 -0.54 -16.75 3.74
CA ALA A 12 -0.90 -16.93 5.15
C ALA A 12 0.33 -17.10 6.07
N GLU A 13 1.43 -17.64 5.55
CA GLU A 13 2.68 -17.77 6.32
C GLU A 13 3.28 -16.41 6.73
N HIS A 14 2.90 -15.33 6.05
CA HIS A 14 3.34 -13.97 6.34
C HIS A 14 2.41 -13.22 7.32
N ALA A 15 1.31 -13.84 7.73
CA ALA A 15 0.20 -13.21 8.45
C ALA A 15 0.62 -12.41 9.69
N ASP A 16 1.39 -13.03 10.59
CA ASP A 16 1.77 -12.39 11.85
C ASP A 16 2.64 -11.16 11.63
N GLU A 17 3.58 -11.26 10.70
CA GLU A 17 4.48 -10.15 10.37
C GLU A 17 3.74 -9.03 9.63
N VAL A 18 2.82 -9.36 8.74
CA VAL A 18 1.99 -8.37 8.03
C VAL A 18 1.16 -7.56 9.01
N VAL A 19 0.49 -8.22 9.96
CA VAL A 19 -0.32 -7.55 11.00
C VAL A 19 0.57 -6.69 11.90
N ALA A 20 1.73 -7.18 12.28
CA ALA A 20 2.68 -6.43 13.12
C ALA A 20 3.20 -5.18 12.41
N ILE A 21 3.55 -5.27 11.13
CA ILE A 21 3.98 -4.12 10.32
C ILE A 21 2.86 -3.11 10.14
N TYR A 22 1.64 -3.58 9.95
CA TYR A 22 0.45 -2.73 9.87
C TYR A 22 0.29 -1.93 11.18
N GLN A 23 0.34 -2.62 12.32
CA GLN A 23 0.21 -1.96 13.63
C GLN A 23 1.34 -0.96 13.89
N ALA A 24 2.57 -1.27 13.50
CA ALA A 24 3.70 -0.34 13.62
C ALA A 24 3.46 0.95 12.82
N GLY A 25 2.89 0.85 11.63
CA GLY A 25 2.50 2.01 10.82
C GLY A 25 1.40 2.84 11.48
N ILE A 26 0.41 2.17 12.06
CA ILE A 26 -0.67 2.84 12.81
C ILE A 26 -0.09 3.62 14.00
N ASP A 27 0.81 3.01 14.75
CA ASP A 27 1.39 3.59 15.96
C ASP A 27 2.22 4.85 15.67
N GLU A 28 2.78 4.96 14.48
CA GLU A 28 3.51 6.17 14.07
C GLU A 28 2.60 7.36 13.77
N GLY A 29 1.32 7.11 13.49
CA GLY A 29 0.30 8.15 13.39
C GLY A 29 0.14 8.82 12.04
N ASN A 30 0.93 8.50 11.01
CA ASN A 30 0.88 9.16 9.71
C ASN A 30 0.62 8.20 8.53
N ALA A 31 0.13 7.00 8.79
CA ALA A 31 -0.12 6.02 7.74
C ALA A 31 -1.61 5.83 7.40
N THR A 32 -2.50 5.93 8.38
CA THR A 32 -3.90 5.59 8.21
C THR A 32 -4.77 6.23 9.30
N PHE A 33 -6.06 6.31 9.04
CA PHE A 33 -7.06 6.67 10.06
C PHE A 33 -7.33 5.53 11.06
N GLU A 34 -6.94 4.30 10.74
CA GLU A 34 -7.11 3.16 11.62
C GLU A 34 -6.33 3.34 12.92
N THR A 35 -6.88 2.84 14.03
CA THR A 35 -6.24 2.90 15.35
C THR A 35 -5.77 1.53 15.83
N THR A 36 -6.27 0.46 15.22
CA THR A 36 -5.91 -0.92 15.52
C THR A 36 -5.82 -1.70 14.22
N ALA A 37 -4.76 -2.49 14.06
CA ALA A 37 -4.61 -3.36 12.90
C ALA A 37 -5.71 -4.43 12.88
N PRO A 38 -6.21 -4.81 11.68
CA PRO A 38 -7.15 -5.91 11.57
C PRO A 38 -6.45 -7.22 11.95
N THR A 39 -7.26 -8.24 12.29
CA THR A 39 -6.75 -9.61 12.35
C THR A 39 -6.40 -10.08 10.94
N TRP A 40 -5.61 -11.14 10.82
CA TRP A 40 -5.33 -11.71 9.50
C TRP A 40 -6.61 -12.09 8.75
N ALA A 41 -7.58 -12.71 9.43
CA ALA A 41 -8.84 -13.11 8.81
C ALA A 41 -9.60 -11.91 8.24
N GLU A 42 -9.65 -10.80 8.99
CA GLU A 42 -10.27 -9.54 8.53
C GLU A 42 -9.50 -8.94 7.35
N PHE A 43 -8.16 -8.92 7.42
CA PHE A 43 -7.29 -8.44 6.35
C PHE A 43 -7.50 -9.26 5.07
N ASP A 44 -7.45 -10.57 5.20
CA ASP A 44 -7.59 -11.50 4.08
C ASP A 44 -8.94 -11.37 3.38
N ALA A 45 -10.00 -11.19 4.15
CA ALA A 45 -11.35 -10.98 3.62
C ALA A 45 -11.54 -9.61 2.96
N ALA A 46 -10.90 -8.57 3.49
CA ALA A 46 -11.06 -7.19 3.00
C ALA A 46 -10.24 -6.89 1.73
N LYS A 47 -9.10 -7.56 1.57
CA LYS A 47 -8.19 -7.32 0.44
C LYS A 47 -8.45 -8.32 -0.68
N LEU A 48 -8.22 -7.89 -1.92
CA LEU A 48 -8.26 -8.82 -3.05
C LEU A 48 -7.20 -9.91 -2.87
N PRO A 49 -7.50 -11.18 -3.23
CA PRO A 49 -6.50 -12.25 -3.17
C PRO A 49 -5.38 -12.07 -4.20
N GLU A 50 -5.66 -11.37 -5.28
CA GLU A 50 -4.68 -10.99 -6.30
C GLU A 50 -4.02 -9.66 -5.94
N HIS A 51 -2.86 -9.38 -6.53
CA HIS A 51 -2.14 -8.10 -6.41
C HIS A 51 -1.75 -7.78 -4.97
N ARG A 52 -1.43 -8.81 -4.19
CA ARG A 52 -0.88 -8.68 -2.84
C ARG A 52 0.50 -9.29 -2.77
N PHE A 53 1.47 -8.55 -2.23
CA PHE A 53 2.86 -8.97 -2.19
C PHE A 53 3.50 -8.68 -0.84
N ALA A 54 4.47 -9.50 -0.48
CA ALA A 54 5.35 -9.28 0.66
C ALA A 54 6.78 -9.12 0.16
N ALA A 55 7.51 -8.18 0.73
CA ALA A 55 8.95 -8.06 0.53
C ALA A 55 9.64 -8.81 1.67
N VAL A 56 10.52 -9.74 1.33
CA VAL A 56 11.23 -10.56 2.31
C VAL A 56 12.73 -10.43 2.13
N ASP A 57 13.49 -10.60 3.20
CA ASP A 57 14.96 -10.66 3.14
C ASP A 57 15.45 -12.10 2.91
N GLY A 58 16.79 -12.29 2.88
CA GLY A 58 17.40 -13.58 2.65
C GLY A 58 17.10 -14.64 3.72
N THR A 59 16.57 -14.24 4.88
CA THR A 59 16.17 -15.16 5.95
C THR A 59 14.68 -15.49 5.91
N GLY A 60 13.92 -14.88 5.00
CA GLY A 60 12.47 -15.03 4.90
C GLY A 60 11.68 -14.06 5.80
N ARG A 61 12.35 -13.13 6.49
CA ARG A 61 11.70 -12.10 7.31
C ARG A 61 10.96 -11.11 6.42
N VAL A 62 9.72 -10.79 6.77
CA VAL A 62 8.91 -9.81 6.04
C VAL A 62 9.40 -8.39 6.37
N LEU A 63 9.72 -7.63 5.33
CA LEU A 63 10.18 -6.24 5.44
C LEU A 63 9.07 -5.23 5.13
N GLY A 64 8.03 -5.66 4.43
CA GLY A 64 6.90 -4.83 4.05
C GLY A 64 5.89 -5.60 3.25
N TRP A 65 4.75 -4.98 2.99
CA TRP A 65 3.67 -5.59 2.21
C TRP A 65 2.88 -4.53 1.42
N VAL A 66 2.20 -4.98 0.38
CA VAL A 66 1.26 -4.20 -0.42
C VAL A 66 0.03 -5.04 -0.71
N ALA A 67 -1.13 -4.44 -0.67
CA ALA A 67 -2.40 -5.09 -1.00
C ALA A 67 -3.39 -4.07 -1.55
N VAL A 68 -4.44 -4.54 -2.20
CA VAL A 68 -5.43 -3.69 -2.85
C VAL A 68 -6.86 -4.06 -2.49
N THR A 69 -7.76 -3.09 -2.62
CA THR A 69 -9.20 -3.27 -2.55
C THR A 69 -9.83 -2.69 -3.82
N LYS A 70 -11.03 -3.18 -4.17
CA LYS A 70 -11.83 -2.54 -5.21
C LYS A 70 -12.30 -1.17 -4.74
N VAL A 71 -12.29 -0.18 -5.64
CA VAL A 71 -12.84 1.15 -5.36
C VAL A 71 -14.36 1.15 -5.44
N SER A 72 -14.94 0.35 -6.35
CA SER A 72 -16.38 0.34 -6.59
C SER A 72 -16.81 -0.99 -7.18
N ASP A 73 -18.08 -1.39 -6.92
CA ASP A 73 -18.71 -2.56 -7.54
C ASP A 73 -19.33 -2.24 -8.92
N ARG A 74 -19.30 -0.99 -9.34
CA ARG A 74 -19.83 -0.59 -10.65
C ARG A 74 -18.89 -1.07 -11.76
N CYS A 75 -19.45 -1.66 -12.81
CA CYS A 75 -18.67 -2.17 -13.96
C CYS A 75 -17.80 -1.10 -14.61
N ALA A 76 -18.24 0.15 -14.61
CA ALA A 76 -17.45 1.27 -15.13
C ALA A 76 -16.09 1.44 -14.44
N TYR A 77 -15.99 1.00 -13.19
CA TYR A 77 -14.77 1.10 -12.37
C TYR A 77 -14.11 -0.24 -12.09
N ALA A 78 -14.39 -1.26 -12.90
CA ALA A 78 -13.87 -2.62 -12.70
C ALA A 78 -12.33 -2.68 -12.67
N GLY A 79 -11.67 -1.76 -13.36
CA GLY A 79 -10.21 -1.68 -13.42
C GLY A 79 -9.59 -0.64 -12.49
N VAL A 80 -10.30 -0.23 -11.44
CA VAL A 80 -9.81 0.75 -10.46
C VAL A 80 -9.64 0.09 -9.10
N VAL A 81 -8.45 0.17 -8.54
CA VAL A 81 -8.13 -0.36 -7.21
C VAL A 81 -7.49 0.71 -6.33
N GLU A 82 -7.65 0.53 -5.03
CA GLU A 82 -6.96 1.33 -4.02
C GLU A 82 -5.97 0.44 -3.30
N HIS A 83 -4.73 0.92 -3.14
CA HIS A 83 -3.70 0.13 -2.47
C HIS A 83 -3.33 0.69 -1.11
N SER A 84 -2.74 -0.20 -0.30
CA SER A 84 -2.03 0.14 0.93
C SER A 84 -0.65 -0.49 0.85
N VAL A 85 0.38 0.24 1.22
CA VAL A 85 1.77 -0.23 1.28
C VAL A 85 2.37 0.17 2.62
N TYR A 86 2.99 -0.81 3.28
CA TYR A 86 3.59 -0.62 4.61
C TYR A 86 4.97 -1.26 4.64
N VAL A 87 5.92 -0.57 5.26
CA VAL A 87 7.30 -1.03 5.41
C VAL A 87 7.64 -1.10 6.90
N HIS A 88 8.26 -2.21 7.30
CA HIS A 88 8.76 -2.38 8.67
C HIS A 88 9.70 -1.22 9.01
N PRO A 89 9.56 -0.58 10.21
CA PRO A 89 10.40 0.56 10.59
C PRO A 89 11.90 0.31 10.46
N GLY A 90 12.35 -0.90 10.78
CA GLY A 90 13.76 -1.30 10.67
C GLY A 90 14.27 -1.55 9.25
N ALA A 91 13.38 -1.52 8.25
CA ALA A 91 13.72 -1.77 6.85
C ALA A 91 13.63 -0.52 5.96
N ARG A 92 13.41 0.64 6.55
CA ARG A 92 13.32 1.90 5.82
C ARG A 92 14.65 2.29 5.17
N GLY A 93 14.56 3.03 4.05
CA GLY A 93 15.73 3.49 3.32
C GLY A 93 16.41 2.41 2.48
N ARG A 94 15.76 1.26 2.26
CA ARG A 94 16.30 0.13 1.49
C ARG A 94 15.58 -0.11 0.17
N GLY A 95 14.67 0.79 -0.23
CA GLY A 95 13.91 0.64 -1.46
C GLY A 95 12.78 -0.39 -1.39
N VAL A 96 12.35 -0.80 -0.20
CA VAL A 96 11.29 -1.82 -0.02
C VAL A 96 9.97 -1.35 -0.59
N ALA A 97 9.54 -0.13 -0.29
CA ALA A 97 8.29 0.42 -0.82
C ALA A 97 8.33 0.53 -2.34
N SER A 98 9.45 0.98 -2.92
CA SER A 98 9.62 1.06 -4.37
C SER A 98 9.50 -0.30 -5.04
N ALA A 99 10.10 -1.34 -4.45
CA ALA A 99 10.02 -2.71 -4.96
C ALA A 99 8.58 -3.25 -4.90
N LEU A 100 7.87 -2.99 -3.82
CA LEU A 100 6.48 -3.40 -3.65
C LEU A 100 5.56 -2.70 -4.64
N LEU A 101 5.73 -1.39 -4.83
CA LEU A 101 4.93 -0.62 -5.79
C LEU A 101 5.21 -1.08 -7.23
N LYS A 102 6.46 -1.41 -7.56
CA LYS A 102 6.79 -1.97 -8.88
C LYS A 102 6.09 -3.29 -9.12
N ALA A 103 6.11 -4.19 -8.14
CA ALA A 103 5.42 -5.48 -8.25
C ALA A 103 3.90 -5.29 -8.42
N LEU A 104 3.32 -4.34 -7.69
CA LEU A 104 1.91 -3.99 -7.81
C LEU A 104 1.58 -3.48 -9.22
N VAL A 105 2.38 -2.57 -9.74
CA VAL A 105 2.20 -2.02 -11.09
C VAL A 105 2.27 -3.11 -12.14
N ASP A 106 3.29 -3.96 -12.09
CA ASP A 106 3.47 -5.05 -13.05
C ASP A 106 2.29 -6.04 -13.01
N SER A 107 1.84 -6.40 -11.81
CA SER A 107 0.72 -7.32 -11.60
C SER A 107 -0.61 -6.75 -12.13
N THR A 108 -0.88 -5.50 -11.85
CA THR A 108 -2.13 -4.83 -12.27
C THR A 108 -2.16 -4.56 -13.77
N GLU A 109 -1.04 -4.19 -14.37
CA GLU A 109 -0.93 -4.05 -15.83
C GLU A 109 -1.29 -5.36 -16.53
N GLY A 110 -0.75 -6.47 -16.06
CA GLY A 110 -1.03 -7.79 -16.65
C GLY A 110 -2.47 -8.26 -16.48
N ALA A 111 -3.21 -7.69 -15.53
CA ALA A 111 -4.60 -8.06 -15.23
C ALA A 111 -5.63 -7.09 -15.84
N GLY A 112 -5.20 -6.07 -16.59
CA GLY A 112 -6.10 -5.11 -17.20
C GLY A 112 -6.66 -4.06 -16.23
N ILE A 113 -6.02 -3.87 -15.08
CA ILE A 113 -6.39 -2.83 -14.11
C ILE A 113 -5.72 -1.52 -14.55
N TRP A 114 -6.55 -0.52 -14.85
CA TRP A 114 -6.06 0.71 -15.47
C TRP A 114 -5.70 1.83 -14.50
N THR A 115 -6.25 1.80 -13.27
CA THR A 115 -5.97 2.86 -12.28
C THR A 115 -5.71 2.27 -10.90
N ILE A 116 -4.64 2.74 -10.27
CA ILE A 116 -4.30 2.47 -8.87
C ILE A 116 -4.33 3.81 -8.15
N GLN A 117 -5.06 3.90 -7.04
CA GLN A 117 -5.12 5.11 -6.23
C GLN A 117 -4.75 4.84 -4.78
N SER A 118 -4.41 5.90 -4.05
CA SER A 118 -4.18 5.87 -2.61
C SER A 118 -4.40 7.25 -2.00
N GLY A 119 -4.81 7.27 -0.73
CA GLY A 119 -4.85 8.47 0.08
C GLY A 119 -3.64 8.49 1.03
N ILE A 120 -2.92 9.60 1.05
CA ILE A 120 -1.69 9.75 1.84
C ILE A 120 -1.82 11.01 2.69
N PHE A 121 -1.48 10.93 3.98
CA PHE A 121 -1.43 12.13 4.82
C PHE A 121 -0.32 13.06 4.32
N PRO A 122 -0.59 14.40 4.22
CA PRO A 122 0.42 15.35 3.75
C PRO A 122 1.73 15.32 4.56
N GLU A 123 1.64 14.96 5.84
CA GLU A 123 2.78 14.87 6.75
C GLU A 123 3.71 13.69 6.42
N ASN A 124 3.21 12.72 5.66
CA ASN A 124 3.99 11.56 5.24
C ASN A 124 4.77 11.86 3.96
N ALA A 125 5.76 12.73 4.06
CA ALA A 125 6.55 13.18 2.92
C ALA A 125 7.30 12.04 2.21
N ALA A 126 7.77 11.05 2.97
CA ALA A 126 8.46 9.89 2.41
C ALA A 126 7.55 9.05 1.52
N SER A 127 6.30 8.85 1.93
CA SER A 127 5.32 8.13 1.13
C SER A 127 4.96 8.89 -0.14
N LEU A 128 4.73 10.20 -0.04
CA LEU A 128 4.46 11.04 -1.22
C LEU A 128 5.61 10.95 -2.23
N ALA A 129 6.85 11.01 -1.75
CA ALA A 129 8.04 10.94 -2.61
C ALA A 129 8.18 9.59 -3.32
N VAL A 130 7.98 8.48 -2.61
CA VAL A 130 8.12 7.15 -3.21
C VAL A 130 7.00 6.88 -4.23
N HIS A 131 5.79 7.36 -3.97
CA HIS A 131 4.68 7.26 -4.92
C HIS A 131 4.93 8.08 -6.18
N ALA A 132 5.45 9.31 -6.04
CA ALA A 132 5.81 10.12 -7.20
C ALA A 132 6.85 9.42 -8.08
N ARG A 133 7.88 8.82 -7.48
CA ARG A 133 8.90 8.06 -8.22
C ARG A 133 8.32 6.82 -8.89
N ALA A 134 7.26 6.25 -8.34
CA ALA A 134 6.57 5.07 -8.91
C ALA A 134 5.57 5.43 -10.03
N GLY A 135 5.45 6.71 -10.37
CA GLY A 135 4.58 7.17 -11.45
C GLY A 135 3.18 7.62 -10.99
N PHE A 136 2.96 7.80 -9.70
CA PHE A 136 1.72 8.35 -9.17
C PHE A 136 1.75 9.88 -9.28
N ARG A 137 0.62 10.45 -9.66
CA ARG A 137 0.43 11.91 -9.68
C ARG A 137 -0.54 12.34 -8.59
N VAL A 138 -0.39 13.57 -8.10
CA VAL A 138 -1.34 14.15 -7.14
C VAL A 138 -2.60 14.59 -7.89
N ILE A 139 -3.75 14.08 -7.44
CA ILE A 139 -5.07 14.50 -7.95
C ILE A 139 -5.52 15.77 -7.22
N GLY A 140 -5.33 15.78 -5.90
CA GLY A 140 -5.72 16.91 -5.07
C GLY A 140 -5.64 16.55 -3.59
N THR A 141 -5.93 17.54 -2.75
CA THR A 141 -5.97 17.38 -1.30
C THR A 141 -7.42 17.44 -0.83
N ARG A 142 -7.83 16.45 -0.08
CA ARG A 142 -9.14 16.42 0.58
C ARG A 142 -8.98 17.01 1.97
N GLU A 143 -9.43 18.24 2.13
CA GLU A 143 -9.27 18.97 3.38
C GLU A 143 -10.21 18.43 4.47
N ARG A 144 -9.64 18.16 5.63
CA ARG A 144 -10.38 17.71 6.83
C ARG A 144 -11.40 16.62 6.51
N VAL A 145 -10.93 15.63 5.74
CA VAL A 145 -11.80 14.56 5.23
C VAL A 145 -12.14 13.53 6.31
N GLY A 146 -11.35 13.43 7.37
CA GLY A 146 -11.58 12.51 8.46
C GLY A 146 -10.96 12.97 9.77
N ARG A 147 -11.37 12.34 10.84
CA ARG A 147 -10.82 12.58 12.18
C ARG A 147 -9.95 11.41 12.60
N HIS A 148 -8.77 11.71 13.11
CA HIS A 148 -7.83 10.75 13.62
C HIS A 148 -7.40 11.16 15.02
N ARG A 149 -7.73 10.34 16.01
CA ARG A 149 -7.44 10.63 17.43
C ARG A 149 -7.94 12.02 17.85
N GLY A 150 -9.14 12.36 17.40
CA GLY A 150 -9.79 13.64 17.72
C GLY A 150 -9.34 14.84 16.90
N VAL A 151 -8.40 14.66 15.97
CA VAL A 151 -7.85 15.72 15.13
C VAL A 151 -8.32 15.56 13.69
N TRP A 152 -8.79 16.64 13.07
CA TRP A 152 -9.11 16.65 11.65
C TRP A 152 -7.83 16.50 10.82
N ARG A 153 -7.87 15.63 9.83
CA ARG A 153 -6.73 15.35 8.95
C ARG A 153 -7.13 15.51 7.49
N ASP A 154 -6.20 16.05 6.73
CA ASP A 154 -6.29 16.09 5.27
C ASP A 154 -5.73 14.80 4.69
N THR A 155 -6.15 14.44 3.47
CA THR A 155 -5.48 13.40 2.68
C THR A 155 -5.15 13.92 1.28
N VAL A 156 -3.98 13.56 0.79
CA VAL A 156 -3.59 13.79 -0.61
C VAL A 156 -3.99 12.54 -1.38
N LEU A 157 -4.87 12.72 -2.37
CA LEU A 157 -5.24 11.64 -3.28
C LEU A 157 -4.21 11.57 -4.40
N VAL A 158 -3.61 10.40 -4.56
CA VAL A 158 -2.66 10.11 -5.64
C VAL A 158 -3.19 8.98 -6.50
N GLU A 159 -2.87 9.00 -7.79
CA GLU A 159 -3.24 7.91 -8.68
C GLU A 159 -2.16 7.64 -9.72
N ARG A 160 -2.07 6.39 -10.14
CA ARG A 160 -1.32 6.00 -11.34
C ARG A 160 -2.30 5.46 -12.36
N ARG A 161 -2.36 6.10 -13.53
CA ARG A 161 -3.14 5.62 -14.68
C ARG A 161 -2.20 4.87 -15.63
N SER A 162 -2.55 3.63 -15.96
CA SER A 162 -1.77 2.85 -16.93
C SER A 162 -1.70 3.58 -18.28
N PRO A 163 -0.50 3.75 -18.85
CA PRO A 163 -0.36 4.30 -20.20
C PRO A 163 -0.60 3.25 -21.31
N HIS A 164 -0.76 1.98 -20.94
CA HIS A 164 -0.84 0.86 -21.88
C HIS A 164 -2.27 0.31 -22.07
N ILE A 165 -3.14 0.52 -21.10
CA ILE A 165 -4.52 0.04 -21.14
C ILE A 165 -5.42 1.18 -21.64
N HIS A 166 -6.09 0.95 -22.77
CA HIS A 166 -6.97 1.93 -23.46
C HIS A 166 -8.42 1.47 -23.43
#